data_62599282e03f6c542e734b818a8adf96
#
_entry.id   62599282e03f6c542e734b818a8adf96
#
_cell.length_a   1.000
_cell.length_b   1.000
_cell.length_c   1.000
_cell.angle_alpha   90.00
_cell.angle_beta   90.00
_cell.angle_gamma   90.00
#
_symmetry.space_group_name_H-M   'P 1'
#
loop_
_entity.id
_entity.type
_entity.pdbx_description
1 polymer ?
#
loop_
_entity_poly.entity_id
_entity_poly.type
_entity_poly.pdbx_seq_one_letter_code
_entity_poly.pdbx_strand_id
1 'polypeptide(L)'
;MSEKKSRENYIGPRGYSLIKENFTTGQLNEIRKELTVKPFVNKQFSAEASPFSVFLESKKKLYMPKHYGIEKFGLPSINKSEDLGKDINITFNSSLRPKQIPVVEKYIQVAKEKGGGIISVPCGFGKTVLALYILCQLGKKAIVIVHKEFLMDQWKERIQDFIPNAKIGKIQANVTKIKDCDIVLGMLQSISMREYDDTIFDEFGLVIYDECHHLGAEVFSKSLLKVGCQYTLGLSATPDRSDGLTKVFKWFLGDIVYLIKKRDKEEVKVDLIKYYNESEAYSRELLNYQGKIIMAKMINNICLFPPRNEIILQKINHCFSEGRKTLVLSDRREHLKYLKQKMDALDNGITSGYYLGGMKQEMLKESESKNVMLATFAMASEGFDCKELDTIILSSPKSNIEQAVGRILRKRQEDRLLVPLIIDIIDDFSIFSRQGDKRKKFYQKNDYDIENSVIGN
;
A
#
# COMPACT_ATOMS: atom_id res chain seq x y z
N MET A 1 41.44 -20.10 36.80
CA MET A 1 40.19 -19.32 36.62
C MET A 1 40.05 -19.03 35.12
N SER A 2 39.22 -19.75 34.38
CA SER A 2 38.98 -19.46 32.95
C SER A 2 38.18 -18.20 32.86
N GLU A 3 38.72 -17.15 32.26
CA GLU A 3 37.99 -15.97 31.88
C GLU A 3 36.78 -16.39 31.01
N LYS A 4 35.58 -16.28 31.57
CA LYS A 4 34.35 -16.37 30.77
C LYS A 4 34.39 -15.20 29.78
N LYS A 5 34.82 -15.44 28.52
CA LYS A 5 34.59 -14.50 27.43
C LYS A 5 33.13 -14.14 27.46
N SER A 6 32.80 -12.88 27.79
CA SER A 6 31.43 -12.36 27.68
C SER A 6 30.99 -12.57 26.23
N ARG A 7 29.83 -13.18 26.05
CA ARG A 7 29.27 -13.36 24.70
C ARG A 7 28.84 -12.00 24.16
N GLU A 8 29.33 -11.67 22.98
CA GLU A 8 29.00 -10.39 22.34
C GLU A 8 27.61 -10.43 21.69
N ASN A 9 26.95 -9.25 21.67
CA ASN A 9 25.75 -9.06 20.88
C ASN A 9 26.10 -9.25 19.40
N TYR A 10 25.12 -9.63 18.57
CA TYR A 10 25.35 -9.86 17.14
C TYR A 10 24.08 -9.60 16.31
N ILE A 11 24.25 -9.38 15.00
CA ILE A 11 23.15 -9.40 14.04
C ILE A 11 23.06 -10.79 13.41
N GLY A 12 21.85 -11.32 13.29
CA GLY A 12 21.59 -12.65 12.71
C GLY A 12 20.22 -12.73 12.03
N PRO A 13 19.76 -13.94 11.66
CA PRO A 13 18.48 -14.11 10.94
C PRO A 13 17.25 -13.57 11.67
N ARG A 14 17.31 -13.47 13.01
CA ARG A 14 16.22 -12.91 13.84
C ARG A 14 16.43 -11.44 14.21
N GLY A 15 17.23 -10.70 13.43
CA GLY A 15 17.56 -9.31 13.69
C GLY A 15 18.73 -9.15 14.68
N TYR A 16 18.70 -8.11 15.52
CA TYR A 16 19.71 -7.85 16.53
C TYR A 16 19.51 -8.78 17.75
N SER A 17 20.52 -9.54 18.06
CA SER A 17 20.52 -10.54 19.14
C SER A 17 21.29 -10.01 20.34
N LEU A 18 20.57 -9.68 21.40
CA LEU A 18 21.12 -9.20 22.66
C LEU A 18 21.33 -10.40 23.61
N ILE A 19 22.50 -10.48 24.20
CA ILE A 19 22.85 -11.53 25.17
C ILE A 19 22.44 -11.08 26.57
N LYS A 20 21.43 -11.73 27.16
CA LYS A 20 20.80 -11.29 28.42
C LYS A 20 21.76 -11.23 29.62
N GLU A 21 22.75 -12.10 29.67
CA GLU A 21 23.71 -12.13 30.77
C GLU A 21 24.52 -10.83 30.91
N ASN A 22 24.59 -10.02 29.87
CA ASN A 22 25.32 -8.76 29.86
C ASN A 22 24.45 -7.58 30.38
N PHE A 23 23.20 -7.82 30.80
CA PHE A 23 22.24 -6.78 31.17
C PHE A 23 21.54 -7.11 32.49
N THR A 24 21.22 -6.08 33.26
CA THR A 24 20.42 -6.22 34.46
C THR A 24 18.95 -6.49 34.11
N THR A 25 18.21 -7.07 35.06
CA THR A 25 16.75 -7.28 34.90
C THR A 25 16.00 -5.98 34.60
N GLY A 26 16.40 -4.88 35.23
CA GLY A 26 15.83 -3.56 35.01
C GLY A 26 16.01 -3.10 33.57
N GLN A 27 17.21 -3.17 33.02
CA GLN A 27 17.52 -2.82 31.63
C GLN A 27 16.74 -3.70 30.63
N LEU A 28 16.64 -5.00 30.87
CA LEU A 28 15.86 -5.90 30.03
C LEU A 28 14.37 -5.56 30.04
N ASN A 29 13.82 -5.15 31.20
CA ASN A 29 12.42 -4.75 31.32
C ASN A 29 12.13 -3.42 30.59
N GLU A 30 13.05 -2.47 30.61
CA GLU A 30 12.93 -1.24 29.82
C GLU A 30 12.90 -1.53 28.33
N ILE A 31 13.80 -2.40 27.84
CA ILE A 31 13.85 -2.81 26.43
C ILE A 31 12.53 -3.49 26.03
N ARG A 32 12.02 -4.43 26.85
CA ARG A 32 10.74 -5.09 26.60
C ARG A 32 9.58 -4.10 26.55
N LYS A 33 9.57 -3.10 27.44
CA LYS A 33 8.56 -2.03 27.47
C LYS A 33 8.61 -1.18 26.21
N GLU A 34 9.79 -0.77 25.75
CA GLU A 34 9.94 0.01 24.52
C GLU A 34 9.49 -0.76 23.27
N LEU A 35 9.80 -2.07 23.23
CA LEU A 35 9.47 -2.97 22.14
C LEU A 35 8.06 -3.57 22.26
N THR A 36 7.27 -3.16 23.24
CA THR A 36 5.83 -3.44 23.34
C THR A 36 5.08 -2.20 22.90
N VAL A 37 4.49 -2.25 21.73
CA VAL A 37 3.86 -1.10 21.08
C VAL A 37 2.34 -1.22 21.06
N LYS A 38 1.65 -0.09 21.14
CA LYS A 38 0.18 -0.02 21.06
C LYS A 38 -0.20 0.92 19.92
N PRO A 39 -1.01 0.46 18.92
CA PRO A 39 -1.53 1.31 17.89
C PRO A 39 -2.43 2.42 18.47
N PHE A 40 -2.32 3.61 17.93
CA PHE A 40 -3.29 4.66 18.22
C PHE A 40 -4.58 4.36 17.45
N VAL A 41 -5.67 4.16 18.18
CA VAL A 41 -6.99 3.96 17.61
C VAL A 41 -7.87 5.13 18.03
N ASN A 42 -8.55 5.74 17.06
CA ASN A 42 -9.51 6.79 17.38
C ASN A 42 -10.68 6.17 18.18
N LYS A 43 -10.75 6.53 19.45
CA LYS A 43 -11.74 5.99 20.41
C LYS A 43 -13.21 6.14 19.97
N GLN A 44 -13.46 6.98 18.94
CA GLN A 44 -14.82 7.18 18.41
C GLN A 44 -15.33 6.02 17.54
N PHE A 45 -14.42 5.15 17.01
CA PHE A 45 -14.78 4.21 15.93
C PHE A 45 -14.44 2.74 16.21
N SER A 46 -13.69 2.41 17.26
CA SER A 46 -13.30 1.02 17.52
C SER A 46 -12.92 0.77 18.99
N ALA A 47 -12.94 -0.52 19.37
CA ALA A 47 -12.41 -0.98 20.66
C ALA A 47 -10.92 -0.60 20.81
N GLU A 48 -10.44 -0.49 22.04
CA GLU A 48 -9.02 -0.24 22.31
C GLU A 48 -8.16 -1.33 21.65
N ALA A 49 -7.13 -0.90 20.91
CA ALA A 49 -6.16 -1.84 20.36
C ALA A 49 -5.32 -2.45 21.47
N SER A 50 -5.11 -3.75 21.42
CA SER A 50 -4.22 -4.44 22.35
C SER A 50 -2.75 -4.12 22.04
N PRO A 51 -1.89 -3.96 23.05
CA PRO A 51 -0.45 -3.86 22.83
C PRO A 51 0.11 -5.19 22.33
N PHE A 52 1.16 -5.15 21.51
CA PHE A 52 1.85 -6.32 21.01
C PHE A 52 3.38 -6.12 21.04
N SER A 53 4.10 -7.24 21.17
CA SER A 53 5.57 -7.23 21.21
C SER A 53 6.17 -7.31 19.81
N VAL A 54 7.21 -6.50 19.56
CA VAL A 54 8.01 -6.53 18.33
C VAL A 54 9.40 -7.13 18.57
N PHE A 55 9.48 -8.09 19.47
CA PHE A 55 10.69 -8.87 19.80
C PHE A 55 10.34 -10.33 20.02
N LEU A 56 11.38 -11.19 19.94
CA LEU A 56 11.33 -12.60 20.37
C LEU A 56 12.30 -12.81 21.52
N GLU A 57 12.07 -13.81 22.34
CA GLU A 57 12.87 -14.07 23.50
C GLU A 57 13.13 -15.56 23.69
N SER A 58 14.37 -15.91 24.06
CA SER A 58 14.76 -17.21 24.54
C SER A 58 15.30 -17.13 25.98
N LYS A 59 15.64 -18.25 26.59
CA LYS A 59 16.26 -18.26 27.93
C LYS A 59 17.51 -17.37 28.02
N LYS A 60 18.32 -17.29 26.95
CA LYS A 60 19.63 -16.62 26.95
C LYS A 60 19.69 -15.34 26.12
N LYS A 61 18.73 -15.12 25.23
CA LYS A 61 18.77 -14.03 24.23
C LYS A 61 17.45 -13.30 24.09
N LEU A 62 17.53 -12.01 23.75
CA LEU A 62 16.42 -11.20 23.29
C LEU A 62 16.72 -10.81 21.84
N TYR A 63 15.78 -11.11 20.93
CA TYR A 63 15.89 -10.82 19.51
C TYR A 63 14.99 -9.63 19.20
N MET A 64 15.55 -8.60 18.60
CA MET A 64 14.85 -7.34 18.32
C MET A 64 15.07 -6.88 16.89
N PRO A 65 14.27 -5.92 16.41
CA PRO A 65 14.46 -5.34 15.08
C PRO A 65 15.90 -4.85 14.89
N LYS A 66 16.47 -5.16 13.71
CA LYS A 66 17.88 -4.91 13.39
C LYS A 66 18.27 -3.45 13.62
N HIS A 67 17.53 -2.52 13.05
CA HIS A 67 17.88 -1.10 13.11
C HIS A 67 17.62 -0.48 14.49
N TYR A 68 16.62 -0.95 15.24
CA TYR A 68 16.45 -0.57 16.65
C TYR A 68 17.67 -0.99 17.49
N GLY A 69 18.13 -2.22 17.30
CA GLY A 69 19.30 -2.72 18.03
C GLY A 69 20.57 -1.95 17.70
N ILE A 70 20.79 -1.63 16.41
CA ILE A 70 21.93 -0.80 15.97
C ILE A 70 21.85 0.61 16.55
N GLU A 71 20.69 1.24 16.53
CA GLU A 71 20.49 2.59 17.06
C GLU A 71 20.75 2.65 18.57
N LYS A 72 20.28 1.66 19.31
CA LYS A 72 20.35 1.65 20.78
C LYS A 72 21.66 1.13 21.35
N PHE A 73 22.32 0.16 20.71
CA PHE A 73 23.49 -0.54 21.23
C PHE A 73 24.72 -0.43 20.33
N GLY A 74 24.60 0.24 19.19
CA GLY A 74 25.68 0.33 18.20
C GLY A 74 25.76 -0.88 17.27
N LEU A 75 26.61 -0.78 16.25
CA LEU A 75 26.89 -1.88 15.33
C LEU A 75 27.74 -2.94 16.04
N PRO A 76 27.29 -4.20 16.13
CA PRO A 76 28.06 -5.24 16.78
C PRO A 76 29.24 -5.69 15.88
N SER A 77 30.31 -6.22 16.49
CA SER A 77 31.45 -6.79 15.78
C SER A 77 31.11 -8.03 14.94
N ILE A 78 30.04 -8.73 15.30
CA ILE A 78 29.59 -9.95 14.61
C ILE A 78 28.31 -9.66 13.85
N ASN A 79 28.36 -9.75 12.52
CA ASN A 79 27.22 -9.61 11.63
C ASN A 79 27.00 -10.86 10.77
N LYS A 80 26.23 -11.81 11.31
CA LYS A 80 25.88 -13.06 10.60
C LYS A 80 24.82 -12.87 9.51
N SER A 81 24.23 -11.67 9.39
CA SER A 81 23.26 -11.41 8.31
C SER A 81 23.94 -11.23 6.95
N GLU A 82 25.25 -11.00 6.93
CA GLU A 82 26.05 -10.91 5.70
C GLU A 82 26.18 -12.26 4.99
N ASP A 83 26.10 -13.35 5.75
CA ASP A 83 26.16 -14.72 5.23
C ASP A 83 24.79 -15.22 4.73
N LEU A 84 23.73 -14.43 4.92
CA LEU A 84 22.39 -14.80 4.48
C LEU A 84 22.17 -14.54 2.99
N GLY A 85 21.41 -15.44 2.40
CA GLY A 85 20.95 -15.32 1.02
C GLY A 85 21.92 -15.88 -0.01
N LYS A 86 21.34 -16.65 -0.92
CA LYS A 86 22.05 -17.19 -2.09
C LYS A 86 22.24 -16.07 -3.10
N ASP A 87 23.40 -16.09 -3.77
CA ASP A 87 23.63 -15.22 -4.93
C ASP A 87 22.80 -15.71 -6.12
N ILE A 88 22.29 -14.75 -6.88
CA ILE A 88 21.56 -15.00 -8.14
C ILE A 88 22.15 -14.16 -9.24
N ASN A 89 22.06 -14.67 -10.47
CA ASN A 89 22.52 -13.95 -11.68
C ASN A 89 21.33 -13.73 -12.61
N ILE A 90 20.66 -12.61 -12.41
CA ILE A 90 19.51 -12.18 -13.24
C ILE A 90 19.72 -10.74 -13.72
N THR A 91 19.25 -10.43 -14.91
CA THR A 91 19.47 -9.15 -15.55
C THR A 91 18.16 -8.38 -15.69
N PHE A 92 18.20 -7.11 -15.41
CA PHE A 92 17.08 -6.19 -15.62
C PHE A 92 17.05 -5.74 -17.10
N ASN A 93 16.02 -6.16 -17.84
CA ASN A 93 15.89 -5.96 -19.28
C ASN A 93 15.11 -4.67 -19.63
N SER A 94 15.53 -3.54 -19.09
CA SER A 94 14.96 -2.24 -19.41
C SER A 94 15.89 -1.12 -18.95
N SER A 95 15.49 0.13 -19.15
CA SER A 95 16.20 1.30 -18.63
C SER A 95 15.38 2.05 -17.58
N LEU A 96 16.06 2.58 -16.58
CA LEU A 96 15.44 3.48 -15.61
C LEU A 96 15.18 4.85 -16.25
N ARG A 97 14.09 5.47 -15.84
CA ARG A 97 13.87 6.89 -16.17
C ARG A 97 14.89 7.75 -15.44
N PRO A 98 15.34 8.91 -16.01
CA PRO A 98 16.36 9.76 -15.39
C PRO A 98 16.10 10.07 -13.91
N LYS A 99 14.84 10.34 -13.54
CA LYS A 99 14.43 10.62 -12.15
C LYS A 99 14.46 9.41 -11.21
N GLN A 100 14.57 8.20 -11.73
CA GLN A 100 14.66 6.96 -10.93
C GLN A 100 16.11 6.61 -10.56
N ILE A 101 17.08 7.05 -11.36
CA ILE A 101 18.50 6.75 -11.16
C ILE A 101 18.99 7.18 -9.76
N PRO A 102 18.84 8.45 -9.34
CA PRO A 102 19.35 8.88 -8.02
C PRO A 102 18.66 8.16 -6.85
N VAL A 103 17.42 7.67 -7.05
CA VAL A 103 16.69 6.90 -6.02
C VAL A 103 17.37 5.55 -5.78
N VAL A 104 17.66 4.81 -6.87
CA VAL A 104 18.24 3.48 -6.77
C VAL A 104 19.70 3.53 -6.32
N GLU A 105 20.48 4.48 -6.82
CA GLU A 105 21.88 4.69 -6.42
C GLU A 105 21.99 4.96 -4.93
N LYS A 106 21.18 5.92 -4.42
CA LYS A 106 21.16 6.24 -3.00
C LYS A 106 20.74 5.06 -2.14
N TYR A 107 19.71 4.31 -2.58
CA TYR A 107 19.28 3.13 -1.83
C TYR A 107 20.36 2.05 -1.79
N ILE A 108 21.00 1.72 -2.93
CA ILE A 108 22.04 0.68 -3.01
C ILE A 108 23.23 1.05 -2.11
N GLN A 109 23.64 2.32 -2.10
CA GLN A 109 24.67 2.81 -1.19
C GLN A 109 24.31 2.53 0.26
N VAL A 110 23.12 2.99 0.72
CA VAL A 110 22.67 2.83 2.10
C VAL A 110 22.45 1.35 2.46
N ALA A 111 21.93 0.54 1.53
CA ALA A 111 21.74 -0.88 1.75
C ALA A 111 23.07 -1.60 2.02
N LYS A 112 24.12 -1.30 1.27
CA LYS A 112 25.47 -1.85 1.49
C LYS A 112 26.09 -1.39 2.81
N GLU A 113 25.83 -0.15 3.23
CA GLU A 113 26.40 0.42 4.46
C GLU A 113 25.61 -0.01 5.72
N LYS A 114 24.26 -0.03 5.65
CA LYS A 114 23.36 -0.16 6.81
C LYS A 114 22.42 -1.36 6.73
N GLY A 115 22.38 -2.04 5.60
CA GLY A 115 21.54 -3.24 5.39
C GLY A 115 20.12 -2.96 4.93
N GLY A 116 19.75 -1.72 4.57
CA GLY A 116 18.44 -1.46 3.99
C GLY A 116 17.82 -0.11 4.32
N GLY A 117 16.54 0.05 3.98
CA GLY A 117 15.78 1.27 4.20
C GLY A 117 14.47 1.32 3.42
N ILE A 118 13.80 2.45 3.51
CA ILE A 118 12.49 2.70 2.91
C ILE A 118 12.64 3.69 1.77
N ILE A 119 12.09 3.36 0.60
CA ILE A 119 11.88 4.30 -0.51
C ILE A 119 10.44 4.78 -0.47
N SER A 120 10.26 6.08 -0.27
CA SER A 120 8.95 6.72 -0.28
C SER A 120 8.82 7.64 -1.47
N VAL A 121 8.06 7.18 -2.47
CA VAL A 121 7.82 7.92 -3.71
C VAL A 121 6.35 7.83 -4.11
N PRO A 122 5.79 8.84 -4.79
CA PRO A 122 4.38 8.87 -5.15
C PRO A 122 3.92 7.67 -5.97
N CYS A 123 2.60 7.42 -5.98
CA CYS A 123 2.01 6.46 -6.92
C CYS A 123 2.33 6.85 -8.37
N GLY A 124 2.60 5.88 -9.24
CA GLY A 124 2.99 6.12 -10.65
C GLY A 124 4.48 6.42 -10.86
N PHE A 125 5.27 6.64 -9.82
CA PHE A 125 6.73 6.82 -9.95
C PHE A 125 7.47 5.58 -10.45
N GLY A 126 6.88 4.39 -10.26
CA GLY A 126 7.44 3.09 -10.66
C GLY A 126 8.16 2.36 -9.53
N LYS A 127 7.58 2.33 -8.33
CA LYS A 127 8.14 1.62 -7.15
C LYS A 127 8.58 0.20 -7.44
N THR A 128 7.74 -0.56 -8.15
CA THR A 128 8.05 -1.96 -8.54
C THR A 128 9.27 -2.03 -9.46
N VAL A 129 9.40 -1.12 -10.42
CA VAL A 129 10.55 -1.03 -11.32
C VAL A 129 11.83 -0.73 -10.56
N LEU A 130 11.79 0.24 -9.62
CA LEU A 130 12.93 0.53 -8.74
C LEU A 130 13.36 -0.71 -7.95
N ALA A 131 12.41 -1.42 -7.37
CA ALA A 131 12.70 -2.61 -6.55
C ALA A 131 13.30 -3.75 -7.39
N LEU A 132 12.79 -4.00 -8.60
CA LEU A 132 13.33 -5.01 -9.50
C LEU A 132 14.74 -4.66 -9.97
N TYR A 133 15.01 -3.39 -10.26
CA TYR A 133 16.36 -2.94 -10.59
C TYR A 133 17.32 -3.13 -9.42
N ILE A 134 16.93 -2.68 -8.21
CA ILE A 134 17.71 -2.84 -6.97
C ILE A 134 18.01 -4.32 -6.70
N LEU A 135 17.02 -5.19 -6.87
CA LEU A 135 17.17 -6.63 -6.68
C LEU A 135 18.26 -7.19 -7.61
N CYS A 136 18.25 -6.84 -8.89
CA CYS A 136 19.27 -7.26 -9.85
C CYS A 136 20.66 -6.71 -9.48
N GLN A 137 20.76 -5.47 -9.00
CA GLN A 137 22.03 -4.85 -8.60
C GLN A 137 22.62 -5.43 -7.32
N LEU A 138 21.77 -5.88 -6.39
CA LEU A 138 22.22 -6.54 -5.15
C LEU A 138 22.57 -8.01 -5.39
N GLY A 139 22.05 -8.64 -6.44
CA GLY A 139 22.39 -10.00 -6.87
C GLY A 139 22.06 -11.07 -5.85
N LYS A 140 21.09 -10.86 -4.97
CA LYS A 140 20.71 -11.81 -3.92
C LYS A 140 19.31 -12.39 -4.16
N LYS A 141 19.12 -13.68 -3.87
CA LYS A 141 17.79 -14.30 -3.85
C LYS A 141 16.84 -13.46 -3.00
N ALA A 142 15.68 -13.15 -3.55
CA ALA A 142 14.77 -12.19 -2.94
C ALA A 142 13.40 -12.78 -2.61
N ILE A 143 12.81 -12.28 -1.53
CA ILE A 143 11.41 -12.48 -1.22
C ILE A 143 10.66 -11.15 -1.26
N VAL A 144 9.59 -11.09 -2.06
CA VAL A 144 8.69 -9.94 -2.14
C VAL A 144 7.43 -10.27 -1.34
N ILE A 145 7.16 -9.49 -0.31
CA ILE A 145 6.03 -9.73 0.58
C ILE A 145 4.92 -8.74 0.26
N VAL A 146 3.75 -9.29 -0.07
CA VAL A 146 2.53 -8.58 -0.40
C VAL A 146 1.38 -9.05 0.49
N HIS A 147 0.36 -8.21 0.68
CA HIS A 147 -0.75 -8.51 1.58
C HIS A 147 -2.06 -8.89 0.85
N LYS A 148 -2.05 -8.89 -0.48
CA LYS A 148 -3.20 -9.27 -1.33
C LYS A 148 -2.74 -10.07 -2.54
N GLU A 149 -3.58 -11.01 -2.95
CA GLU A 149 -3.27 -11.96 -4.04
C GLU A 149 -3.07 -11.25 -5.38
N PHE A 150 -3.92 -10.29 -5.73
CA PHE A 150 -3.77 -9.55 -6.99
C PHE A 150 -2.46 -8.75 -7.07
N LEU A 151 -1.91 -8.28 -5.93
CA LEU A 151 -0.57 -7.66 -5.91
C LEU A 151 0.51 -8.70 -6.25
N MET A 152 0.33 -9.94 -5.79
CA MET A 152 1.23 -11.03 -6.15
C MET A 152 1.23 -11.29 -7.66
N ASP A 153 0.06 -11.29 -8.28
CA ASP A 153 -0.08 -11.46 -9.73
C ASP A 153 0.55 -10.29 -10.50
N GLN A 154 0.35 -9.06 -10.05
CA GLN A 154 1.01 -7.89 -10.64
C GLN A 154 2.54 -7.93 -10.50
N TRP A 155 3.06 -8.34 -9.35
CA TRP A 155 4.50 -8.53 -9.19
C TRP A 155 5.02 -9.60 -10.14
N LYS A 156 4.29 -10.72 -10.31
CA LYS A 156 4.64 -11.76 -11.25
C LYS A 156 4.70 -11.24 -12.68
N GLU A 157 3.69 -10.50 -13.14
CA GLU A 157 3.67 -9.87 -14.47
C GLU A 157 4.86 -8.91 -14.64
N ARG A 158 5.13 -8.04 -13.66
CA ARG A 158 6.26 -7.10 -13.72
C ARG A 158 7.61 -7.81 -13.71
N ILE A 159 7.78 -8.89 -12.96
CA ILE A 159 9.01 -9.69 -13.01
C ILE A 159 9.18 -10.27 -14.41
N GLN A 160 8.14 -10.81 -15.02
CA GLN A 160 8.19 -11.35 -16.38
C GLN A 160 8.51 -10.28 -17.43
N ASP A 161 7.96 -9.06 -17.27
CA ASP A 161 8.22 -7.94 -18.17
C ASP A 161 9.68 -7.46 -18.10
N PHE A 162 10.24 -7.34 -16.91
CA PHE A 162 11.54 -6.68 -16.66
C PHE A 162 12.70 -7.65 -16.41
N ILE A 163 12.40 -8.89 -16.00
CA ILE A 163 13.40 -9.93 -15.70
C ILE A 163 12.86 -11.28 -16.20
N PRO A 164 12.69 -11.47 -17.53
CA PRO A 164 11.98 -12.61 -18.12
C PRO A 164 12.60 -13.97 -17.78
N ASN A 165 13.91 -14.01 -17.47
CA ASN A 165 14.62 -15.25 -17.14
C ASN A 165 14.58 -15.62 -15.66
N ALA A 166 13.96 -14.79 -14.79
CA ALA A 166 13.88 -15.07 -13.38
C ALA A 166 12.91 -16.22 -13.08
N LYS A 167 13.35 -17.16 -12.26
CA LYS A 167 12.51 -18.24 -11.73
C LYS A 167 11.72 -17.76 -10.53
N ILE A 168 10.38 -17.77 -10.66
CA ILE A 168 9.47 -17.23 -9.66
C ILE A 168 8.94 -18.36 -8.77
N GLY A 169 9.08 -18.18 -7.47
CA GLY A 169 8.48 -19.04 -6.44
C GLY A 169 7.28 -18.37 -5.78
N LYS A 170 6.63 -19.10 -4.86
CA LYS A 170 5.43 -18.63 -4.15
C LYS A 170 5.34 -19.20 -2.74
N ILE A 171 4.97 -18.34 -1.77
CA ILE A 171 4.53 -18.74 -0.43
C ILE A 171 3.14 -18.19 -0.21
N GLN A 172 2.12 -19.05 -0.33
CA GLN A 172 0.72 -18.68 -0.11
C GLN A 172 -0.08 -19.90 0.33
N ALA A 173 -0.85 -19.77 1.39
CA ALA A 173 -1.66 -20.86 1.94
C ALA A 173 -0.80 -22.14 2.11
N ASN A 174 -1.14 -23.25 1.49
CA ASN A 174 -0.41 -24.53 1.59
C ASN A 174 0.76 -24.64 0.59
N VAL A 175 0.97 -23.63 -0.24
CA VAL A 175 2.04 -23.66 -1.25
C VAL A 175 3.28 -22.99 -0.69
N THR A 176 4.40 -23.71 -0.71
CA THR A 176 5.71 -23.20 -0.33
C THR A 176 6.73 -23.66 -1.39
N LYS A 177 6.80 -22.91 -2.50
CA LYS A 177 7.74 -23.15 -3.60
C LYS A 177 8.87 -22.14 -3.52
N ILE A 178 10.02 -22.57 -2.95
CA ILE A 178 11.20 -21.71 -2.73
C ILE A 178 12.41 -22.26 -3.49
N LYS A 179 12.54 -23.59 -3.56
CA LYS A 179 13.72 -24.25 -4.15
C LYS A 179 13.86 -23.88 -5.63
N ASP A 180 15.10 -23.64 -6.05
CA ASP A 180 15.48 -23.29 -7.43
C ASP A 180 14.75 -22.05 -8.01
N CYS A 181 14.36 -21.12 -7.13
CA CYS A 181 13.75 -19.84 -7.50
C CYS A 181 14.69 -18.70 -7.16
N ASP A 182 14.70 -17.67 -8.01
CA ASP A 182 15.47 -16.43 -7.83
C ASP A 182 14.68 -15.42 -7.00
N ILE A 183 13.38 -15.33 -7.28
CA ILE A 183 12.45 -14.41 -6.63
C ILE A 183 11.25 -15.19 -6.12
N VAL A 184 10.90 -15.03 -4.84
CA VAL A 184 9.72 -15.67 -4.24
C VAL A 184 8.69 -14.60 -3.87
N LEU A 185 7.45 -14.80 -4.30
CA LEU A 185 6.33 -13.95 -3.93
C LEU A 185 5.66 -14.52 -2.68
N GLY A 186 5.68 -13.79 -1.58
CA GLY A 186 5.19 -14.23 -0.28
C GLY A 186 3.91 -13.50 0.15
N MET A 187 2.88 -14.26 0.54
CA MET A 187 1.69 -13.68 1.15
C MET A 187 1.95 -13.38 2.63
N LEU A 188 1.81 -12.12 3.03
CA LEU A 188 2.08 -11.65 4.38
C LEU A 188 1.38 -12.50 5.46
N GLN A 189 0.08 -12.79 5.27
CA GLN A 189 -0.71 -13.57 6.22
C GLN A 189 -0.16 -15.01 6.35
N SER A 190 0.26 -15.61 5.23
CA SER A 190 0.84 -16.97 5.26
C SER A 190 2.16 -16.99 6.02
N ILE A 191 3.04 -16.01 5.78
CA ILE A 191 4.34 -15.93 6.44
C ILE A 191 4.18 -15.64 7.94
N SER A 192 3.30 -14.69 8.31
CA SER A 192 3.15 -14.28 9.71
C SER A 192 2.43 -15.30 10.59
N MET A 193 1.44 -16.03 10.04
CA MET A 193 0.55 -16.89 10.82
C MET A 193 0.94 -18.36 10.84
N ARG A 194 1.81 -18.82 9.93
CA ARG A 194 2.22 -20.23 9.84
C ARG A 194 3.59 -20.44 10.46
N GLU A 195 3.79 -21.63 11.00
CA GLU A 195 5.12 -22.09 11.39
C GLU A 195 5.84 -22.66 10.16
N TYR A 196 7.11 -22.37 10.08
CA TYR A 196 8.04 -22.85 9.05
C TYR A 196 9.27 -23.41 9.72
N ASP A 197 10.04 -24.23 8.98
CA ASP A 197 11.37 -24.62 9.39
C ASP A 197 12.23 -23.36 9.62
N ASP A 198 12.99 -23.33 10.69
CA ASP A 198 13.78 -22.17 11.12
C ASP A 198 14.77 -21.67 10.05
N THR A 199 15.17 -22.55 9.12
CA THR A 199 16.17 -22.26 8.08
C THR A 199 15.58 -21.90 6.71
N ILE A 200 14.23 -21.99 6.55
CA ILE A 200 13.58 -21.84 5.25
C ILE A 200 13.81 -20.45 4.62
N PHE A 201 14.00 -19.44 5.47
CA PHE A 201 14.21 -18.07 5.04
C PHE A 201 15.70 -17.69 4.90
N ASP A 202 16.65 -18.55 5.31
CA ASP A 202 18.09 -18.26 5.26
C ASP A 202 18.63 -18.15 3.82
N GLU A 203 17.90 -18.70 2.84
CA GLU A 203 18.24 -18.56 1.43
C GLU A 203 18.01 -17.14 0.86
N PHE A 204 17.25 -16.29 1.57
CA PHE A 204 16.94 -14.95 1.10
C PHE A 204 17.93 -13.91 1.62
N GLY A 205 18.57 -13.18 0.70
CA GLY A 205 19.45 -12.06 1.04
C GLY A 205 18.76 -10.71 0.96
N LEU A 206 17.61 -10.62 0.27
CA LEU A 206 16.80 -9.41 0.16
C LEU A 206 15.34 -9.69 0.46
N VAL A 207 14.75 -8.90 1.36
CA VAL A 207 13.30 -8.86 1.56
C VAL A 207 12.75 -7.52 1.10
N ILE A 208 11.69 -7.57 0.28
CA ILE A 208 10.98 -6.38 -0.24
C ILE A 208 9.57 -6.39 0.33
N TYR A 209 9.17 -5.32 1.01
CA TYR A 209 7.82 -5.09 1.49
C TYR A 209 7.14 -4.03 0.64
N ASP A 210 6.14 -4.43 -0.14
CA ASP A 210 5.36 -3.49 -0.94
C ASP A 210 4.20 -2.91 -0.14
N GLU A 211 3.95 -1.60 -0.34
CA GLU A 211 2.94 -0.81 0.36
C GLU A 211 2.98 -1.04 1.89
N CYS A 212 4.18 -1.01 2.46
CA CYS A 212 4.43 -1.36 3.86
C CYS A 212 3.57 -0.56 4.88
N HIS A 213 3.09 0.62 4.51
CA HIS A 213 2.24 1.46 5.35
C HIS A 213 0.81 0.95 5.54
N HIS A 214 0.31 0.07 4.66
CA HIS A 214 -1.03 -0.54 4.77
C HIS A 214 -1.09 -1.74 5.70
N LEU A 215 0.04 -2.28 6.10
CA LEU A 215 0.11 -3.52 6.85
C LEU A 215 -0.22 -3.28 8.33
N GLY A 216 -1.04 -4.13 8.93
CA GLY A 216 -1.22 -4.14 10.37
C GLY A 216 0.13 -4.35 11.06
N ALA A 217 0.53 -3.42 11.93
CA ALA A 217 1.89 -3.43 12.48
C ALA A 217 2.22 -4.74 13.22
N GLU A 218 1.24 -5.39 13.86
CA GLU A 218 1.41 -6.67 14.53
C GLU A 218 1.71 -7.82 13.55
N VAL A 219 0.89 -7.97 12.49
CA VAL A 219 1.05 -9.03 11.47
C VAL A 219 2.35 -8.82 10.68
N PHE A 220 2.67 -7.56 10.38
CA PHE A 220 3.89 -7.16 9.72
C PHE A 220 5.13 -7.51 10.55
N SER A 221 5.17 -7.15 11.82
CA SER A 221 6.30 -7.45 12.69
C SER A 221 6.52 -8.94 12.90
N LYS A 222 5.45 -9.75 12.99
CA LYS A 222 5.56 -11.22 13.02
C LYS A 222 6.25 -11.78 11.77
N SER A 223 5.96 -11.24 10.58
CA SER A 223 6.63 -11.69 9.36
C SER A 223 8.11 -11.29 9.32
N LEU A 224 8.44 -10.08 9.76
CA LEU A 224 9.82 -9.58 9.79
C LEU A 224 10.71 -10.28 10.84
N LEU A 225 10.12 -10.76 11.93
CA LEU A 225 10.84 -11.56 12.91
C LEU A 225 11.16 -12.97 12.41
N LYS A 226 10.46 -13.46 11.37
CA LYS A 226 10.71 -14.76 10.73
C LYS A 226 11.63 -14.65 9.52
N VAL A 227 11.47 -13.58 8.71
CA VAL A 227 12.23 -13.38 7.47
C VAL A 227 13.40 -12.44 7.74
N GLY A 228 14.50 -12.98 8.23
CA GLY A 228 15.75 -12.25 8.38
C GLY A 228 16.54 -12.26 7.08
N CYS A 229 16.95 -11.08 6.61
CA CYS A 229 17.74 -10.94 5.39
C CYS A 229 18.93 -9.98 5.61
N GLN A 230 19.93 -10.10 4.74
CA GLN A 230 21.03 -9.14 4.68
C GLN A 230 20.51 -7.74 4.38
N TYR A 231 19.62 -7.64 3.36
CA TYR A 231 19.03 -6.38 2.90
C TYR A 231 17.51 -6.32 3.09
N THR A 232 17.01 -5.14 3.47
CA THR A 232 15.59 -4.86 3.64
C THR A 232 15.16 -3.67 2.79
N LEU A 233 14.11 -3.80 1.99
CA LEU A 233 13.55 -2.72 1.17
C LEU A 233 12.08 -2.53 1.48
N GLY A 234 11.72 -1.38 2.03
CA GLY A 234 10.34 -0.93 2.16
C GLY A 234 9.95 -0.02 1.00
N LEU A 235 8.79 -0.26 0.40
CA LEU A 235 8.19 0.60 -0.62
C LEU A 235 6.92 1.24 -0.06
N SER A 236 6.78 2.55 -0.21
CA SER A 236 5.59 3.27 0.26
C SER A 236 5.32 4.49 -0.61
N ALA A 237 4.05 4.86 -0.76
CA ALA A 237 3.66 6.16 -1.29
C ALA A 237 3.53 7.21 -0.17
N THR A 238 3.18 6.76 1.04
CA THR A 238 2.98 7.59 2.23
C THR A 238 3.67 6.92 3.41
N PRO A 239 4.84 7.42 3.84
CA PRO A 239 5.62 6.74 4.87
C PRO A 239 5.03 6.88 6.28
N ASP A 240 4.18 7.90 6.49
CA ASP A 240 3.60 8.17 7.79
C ASP A 240 2.30 7.38 8.00
N ARG A 241 2.21 6.73 9.16
CA ARG A 241 1.05 5.96 9.56
C ARG A 241 0.17 6.74 10.51
N SER A 242 -1.14 6.68 10.29
CA SER A 242 -2.13 7.30 11.15
C SER A 242 -2.26 6.65 12.54
N ASP A 243 -1.79 5.41 12.70
CA ASP A 243 -1.78 4.68 13.98
C ASP A 243 -0.54 4.95 14.85
N GLY A 244 0.37 5.86 14.40
CA GLY A 244 1.57 6.25 15.14
C GLY A 244 2.70 5.21 15.16
N LEU A 245 2.57 4.10 14.44
CA LEU A 245 3.56 3.01 14.44
C LEU A 245 4.58 3.09 13.30
N THR A 246 4.77 4.25 12.68
CA THR A 246 5.82 4.49 11.66
C THR A 246 7.21 4.06 12.17
N LYS A 247 7.50 4.27 13.46
CA LYS A 247 8.76 3.87 14.08
C LYS A 247 9.03 2.37 13.99
N VAL A 248 7.99 1.52 14.10
CA VAL A 248 8.13 0.06 14.03
C VAL A 248 8.67 -0.37 12.67
N PHE A 249 8.19 0.24 11.57
CA PHE A 249 8.69 -0.05 10.23
C PHE A 249 10.16 0.34 10.07
N LYS A 250 10.54 1.51 10.61
CA LYS A 250 11.95 1.94 10.60
C LYS A 250 12.85 1.03 11.41
N TRP A 251 12.38 0.52 12.53
CA TRP A 251 13.14 -0.41 13.35
C TRP A 251 13.49 -1.71 12.60
N PHE A 252 12.59 -2.17 11.72
CA PHE A 252 12.81 -3.38 10.93
C PHE A 252 13.47 -3.12 9.58
N LEU A 253 12.98 -2.12 8.84
CA LEU A 253 13.38 -1.89 7.45
C LEU A 253 14.53 -0.90 7.30
N GLY A 254 14.77 -0.08 8.31
CA GLY A 254 15.69 1.06 8.27
C GLY A 254 14.97 2.39 8.03
N ASP A 255 15.74 3.47 7.99
CA ASP A 255 15.23 4.81 7.76
C ASP A 255 14.69 5.02 6.35
N ILE A 256 14.01 6.14 6.16
CA ILE A 256 13.61 6.60 4.83
C ILE A 256 14.87 7.08 4.10
N VAL A 257 15.33 6.30 3.13
CA VAL A 257 16.53 6.56 2.35
C VAL A 257 16.28 7.62 1.28
N TYR A 258 15.08 7.59 0.69
CA TYR A 258 14.69 8.53 -0.33
C TYR A 258 13.22 8.92 -0.19
N LEU A 259 12.94 10.22 -0.22
CA LEU A 259 11.60 10.76 -0.03
C LEU A 259 11.26 11.79 -1.11
N ILE A 260 10.23 11.50 -1.90
CA ILE A 260 9.61 12.47 -2.79
C ILE A 260 8.21 12.78 -2.25
N LYS A 261 8.02 13.98 -1.71
CA LYS A 261 6.73 14.41 -1.12
C LYS A 261 5.73 14.94 -2.13
N LYS A 262 6.21 15.53 -3.23
CA LYS A 262 5.36 16.11 -4.26
C LYS A 262 5.52 15.33 -5.56
N ARG A 263 4.43 15.15 -6.28
CA ARG A 263 4.48 14.78 -7.69
C ARG A 263 4.99 15.96 -8.50
N ASP A 264 5.52 15.67 -9.68
CA ASP A 264 5.67 16.69 -10.71
C ASP A 264 4.30 17.36 -10.92
N LYS A 265 4.32 18.64 -11.30
CA LYS A 265 3.07 19.37 -11.59
C LYS A 265 2.35 18.65 -12.73
N GLU A 266 1.14 18.20 -12.45
CA GLU A 266 0.29 17.48 -13.40
C GLU A 266 -0.87 18.38 -13.77
N GLU A 267 -1.17 18.48 -15.05
CA GLU A 267 -2.39 19.14 -15.50
C GLU A 267 -3.56 18.18 -15.26
N VAL A 268 -4.47 18.56 -14.37
CA VAL A 268 -5.67 17.80 -13.99
C VAL A 268 -6.84 18.75 -13.83
N LYS A 269 -7.96 18.43 -14.46
CA LYS A 269 -9.22 19.13 -14.25
C LYS A 269 -10.05 18.45 -13.16
N VAL A 270 -10.71 19.24 -12.35
CA VAL A 270 -11.62 18.79 -11.30
C VAL A 270 -12.98 19.45 -11.48
N ASP A 271 -13.97 18.66 -11.83
CA ASP A 271 -15.37 19.06 -11.78
C ASP A 271 -15.92 18.76 -10.37
N LEU A 272 -15.91 19.80 -9.52
CA LEU A 272 -16.31 19.70 -8.12
C LEU A 272 -17.76 20.12 -7.96
N ILE A 273 -18.64 19.15 -7.76
CA ILE A 273 -20.08 19.31 -7.69
C ILE A 273 -20.52 19.24 -6.23
N LYS A 274 -20.97 20.35 -5.66
CA LYS A 274 -21.66 20.33 -4.37
C LYS A 274 -23.12 19.95 -4.60
N TYR A 275 -23.52 18.83 -4.01
CA TYR A 275 -24.88 18.33 -4.06
C TYR A 275 -25.57 18.46 -2.71
N TYR A 276 -26.75 19.07 -2.70
CA TYR A 276 -27.62 19.12 -1.53
C TYR A 276 -29.05 18.73 -1.92
N ASN A 277 -29.82 18.21 -0.97
CA ASN A 277 -31.22 17.91 -1.12
C ASN A 277 -31.91 17.93 0.25
N GLU A 278 -33.06 18.57 0.33
CA GLU A 278 -33.82 18.74 1.61
C GLU A 278 -34.56 17.48 2.05
N SER A 279 -34.64 16.46 1.18
CA SER A 279 -35.31 15.20 1.52
C SER A 279 -34.67 14.53 2.74
N GLU A 280 -35.45 14.21 3.74
CA GLU A 280 -35.02 13.45 4.91
C GLU A 280 -34.42 12.09 4.54
N ALA A 281 -34.87 11.47 3.45
CA ALA A 281 -34.32 10.21 2.97
C ALA A 281 -32.84 10.33 2.59
N TYR A 282 -32.38 11.53 2.22
CA TYR A 282 -31.01 11.84 1.84
C TYR A 282 -30.23 12.47 2.99
N SER A 283 -30.70 13.57 3.58
CA SER A 283 -29.95 14.46 4.47
C SER A 283 -30.04 14.11 5.96
N ARG A 284 -30.89 13.16 6.34
CA ARG A 284 -31.11 12.79 7.75
C ARG A 284 -29.84 12.20 8.37
N GLU A 285 -29.39 12.79 9.48
CA GLU A 285 -28.36 12.21 10.31
C GLU A 285 -28.87 10.97 11.05
N LEU A 286 -28.16 9.86 10.92
CA LEU A 286 -28.47 8.63 11.62
C LEU A 286 -27.49 8.46 12.78
N LEU A 287 -28.05 8.44 13.99
CA LEU A 287 -27.29 8.31 15.24
C LEU A 287 -27.50 6.94 15.87
N ASN A 288 -26.49 6.45 16.56
CA ASN A 288 -26.61 5.27 17.43
C ASN A 288 -27.20 5.68 18.81
N TYR A 289 -27.40 4.70 19.68
CA TYR A 289 -27.91 4.92 21.03
C TYR A 289 -27.03 5.82 21.93
N GLN A 290 -25.77 6.07 21.52
CA GLN A 290 -24.83 6.97 22.20
C GLN A 290 -24.80 8.38 21.56
N GLY A 291 -25.71 8.70 20.63
CA GLY A 291 -25.71 9.95 19.89
C GLY A 291 -24.57 10.10 18.85
N LYS A 292 -23.88 9.00 18.48
CA LYS A 292 -22.81 9.05 17.47
C LYS A 292 -23.34 8.72 16.08
N ILE A 293 -22.81 9.41 15.08
CA ILE A 293 -23.17 9.21 13.67
C ILE A 293 -22.86 7.79 13.20
N ILE A 294 -23.86 7.12 12.60
CA ILE A 294 -23.71 5.83 11.92
C ILE A 294 -23.36 6.08 10.45
N MET A 295 -22.10 6.43 10.19
CA MET A 295 -21.62 6.80 8.85
C MET A 295 -21.93 5.73 7.78
N ALA A 296 -21.84 4.46 8.11
CA ALA A 296 -22.08 3.38 7.14
C ALA A 296 -23.52 3.38 6.60
N LYS A 297 -24.52 3.63 7.47
CA LYS A 297 -25.94 3.74 7.06
C LYS A 297 -26.19 4.99 6.24
N MET A 298 -25.59 6.12 6.64
CA MET A 298 -25.75 7.37 5.88
C MET A 298 -25.14 7.26 4.47
N ILE A 299 -23.99 6.64 4.32
CA ILE A 299 -23.41 6.37 2.98
C ILE A 299 -24.35 5.47 2.15
N ASN A 300 -25.01 4.49 2.77
CA ASN A 300 -25.99 3.66 2.06
C ASN A 300 -27.16 4.52 1.55
N ASN A 301 -27.70 5.43 2.36
CA ASN A 301 -28.78 6.33 1.96
C ASN A 301 -28.35 7.21 0.78
N ILE A 302 -27.17 7.82 0.85
CA ILE A 302 -26.57 8.62 -0.22
C ILE A 302 -26.47 7.80 -1.52
N CYS A 303 -25.92 6.60 -1.44
CA CYS A 303 -25.72 5.71 -2.59
C CYS A 303 -27.04 5.20 -3.21
N LEU A 304 -28.11 5.11 -2.43
CA LEU A 304 -29.42 4.66 -2.89
C LEU A 304 -30.34 5.80 -3.33
N PHE A 305 -29.93 7.06 -3.19
CA PHE A 305 -30.76 8.21 -3.49
C PHE A 305 -30.83 8.48 -5.00
N PRO A 306 -32.02 8.30 -5.66
CA PRO A 306 -32.11 8.32 -7.11
C PRO A 306 -31.71 9.64 -7.74
N PRO A 307 -32.15 10.83 -7.25
CA PRO A 307 -31.79 12.11 -7.89
C PRO A 307 -30.27 12.34 -7.96
N ARG A 308 -29.54 11.93 -6.93
CA ARG A 308 -28.08 12.02 -6.92
C ARG A 308 -27.45 11.06 -7.93
N ASN A 309 -28.01 9.88 -8.07
CA ASN A 309 -27.51 8.87 -9.01
C ASN A 309 -27.74 9.26 -10.47
N GLU A 310 -28.81 10.03 -10.76
CA GLU A 310 -29.03 10.59 -12.10
C GLU A 310 -27.89 11.53 -12.50
N ILE A 311 -27.37 12.37 -11.58
CA ILE A 311 -26.20 13.22 -11.84
C ILE A 311 -24.98 12.37 -12.21
N ILE A 312 -24.75 11.27 -11.48
CA ILE A 312 -23.61 10.36 -11.76
C ILE A 312 -23.77 9.77 -13.16
N LEU A 313 -24.96 9.30 -13.52
CA LEU A 313 -25.24 8.72 -14.84
C LEU A 313 -25.10 9.75 -15.97
N GLN A 314 -25.55 10.99 -15.77
CA GLN A 314 -25.35 12.08 -16.72
C GLN A 314 -23.85 12.37 -16.94
N LYS A 315 -23.06 12.39 -15.86
CA LYS A 315 -21.61 12.60 -15.96
C LYS A 315 -20.89 11.42 -16.63
N ILE A 316 -21.33 10.18 -16.40
CA ILE A 316 -20.80 9.00 -17.11
C ILE A 316 -21.10 9.10 -18.62
N ASN A 317 -22.35 9.46 -19.00
CA ASN A 317 -22.73 9.63 -20.39
C ASN A 317 -21.93 10.76 -21.08
N HIS A 318 -21.73 11.87 -20.40
CA HIS A 318 -20.89 12.96 -20.89
C HIS A 318 -19.45 12.54 -21.12
N CYS A 319 -18.84 11.86 -20.15
CA CYS A 319 -17.48 11.32 -20.30
C CYS A 319 -17.38 10.35 -21.49
N PHE A 320 -18.38 9.50 -21.68
CA PHE A 320 -18.40 8.57 -22.81
C PHE A 320 -18.50 9.31 -24.15
N SER A 321 -19.32 10.35 -24.26
CA SER A 321 -19.44 11.17 -25.48
C SER A 321 -18.14 11.91 -25.83
N GLU A 322 -17.30 12.21 -24.84
CA GLU A 322 -15.97 12.78 -25.02
C GLU A 322 -14.89 11.72 -25.34
N GLY A 323 -15.25 10.45 -25.44
CA GLY A 323 -14.31 9.35 -25.66
C GLY A 323 -13.42 9.02 -24.46
N ARG A 324 -13.83 9.41 -23.25
CA ARG A 324 -13.07 9.18 -22.01
C ARG A 324 -13.20 7.76 -21.52
N LYS A 325 -12.11 7.24 -20.95
CA LYS A 325 -12.11 5.98 -20.23
C LYS A 325 -12.26 6.22 -18.74
N THR A 326 -13.42 5.84 -18.20
CA THR A 326 -13.87 6.30 -16.89
C THR A 326 -13.81 5.21 -15.81
N LEU A 327 -13.29 5.57 -14.63
CA LEU A 327 -13.33 4.75 -13.42
C LEU A 327 -14.34 5.34 -12.43
N VAL A 328 -15.43 4.62 -12.15
CA VAL A 328 -16.45 5.01 -11.17
C VAL A 328 -16.18 4.32 -9.85
N LEU A 329 -16.01 5.09 -8.79
CA LEU A 329 -15.64 4.59 -7.46
C LEU A 329 -16.75 4.72 -6.43
N SER A 330 -17.06 3.61 -5.78
CA SER A 330 -17.95 3.60 -4.61
C SER A 330 -17.46 2.65 -3.53
N ASP A 331 -17.70 2.97 -2.25
CA ASP A 331 -17.49 2.05 -1.13
C ASP A 331 -18.64 1.02 -0.99
N ARG A 332 -19.63 1.04 -1.89
CA ARG A 332 -20.83 0.17 -1.84
C ARG A 332 -20.99 -0.62 -3.14
N ARG A 333 -20.92 -1.94 -3.04
CA ARG A 333 -21.09 -2.84 -4.20
C ARG A 333 -22.49 -2.75 -4.78
N GLU A 334 -23.52 -2.61 -3.95
CA GLU A 334 -24.89 -2.45 -4.40
C GLU A 334 -25.12 -1.15 -5.19
N HIS A 335 -24.42 -0.06 -4.83
CA HIS A 335 -24.42 1.15 -5.60
C HIS A 335 -23.82 0.95 -7.00
N LEU A 336 -22.70 0.26 -7.08
CA LEU A 336 -22.07 -0.06 -8.38
C LEU A 336 -22.96 -0.96 -9.24
N LYS A 337 -23.67 -1.91 -8.64
CA LYS A 337 -24.67 -2.74 -9.34
C LYS A 337 -25.83 -1.90 -9.87
N TYR A 338 -26.37 -1.01 -9.05
CA TYR A 338 -27.43 -0.10 -9.46
C TYR A 338 -27.01 0.76 -10.65
N LEU A 339 -25.83 1.41 -10.58
CA LEU A 339 -25.32 2.23 -11.67
C LEU A 339 -25.13 1.41 -12.95
N LYS A 340 -24.58 0.18 -12.84
CA LYS A 340 -24.43 -0.70 -14.00
C LYS A 340 -25.78 -1.05 -14.64
N GLN A 341 -26.76 -1.46 -13.85
CA GLN A 341 -28.10 -1.79 -14.35
C GLN A 341 -28.75 -0.62 -15.09
N LYS A 342 -28.58 0.61 -14.56
CA LYS A 342 -29.08 1.82 -15.22
C LYS A 342 -28.35 2.15 -16.52
N MET A 343 -27.03 1.98 -16.57
CA MET A 343 -26.26 2.15 -17.81
C MET A 343 -26.62 1.12 -18.87
N ASP A 344 -26.72 -0.14 -18.48
CA ASP A 344 -27.08 -1.25 -19.39
C ASP A 344 -28.51 -1.06 -19.98
N ALA A 345 -29.40 -0.41 -19.22
CA ALA A 345 -30.77 -0.12 -19.68
C ALA A 345 -30.87 1.06 -20.67
N LEU A 346 -29.83 1.89 -20.80
CA LEU A 346 -29.86 3.06 -21.70
C LEU A 346 -29.56 2.69 -23.16
N ASP A 347 -29.02 1.52 -23.42
CA ASP A 347 -28.64 1.00 -24.77
C ASP A 347 -27.95 2.04 -25.67
N ASN A 348 -27.06 2.84 -25.06
CA ASN A 348 -26.38 3.95 -25.71
C ASN A 348 -24.93 3.63 -26.14
N GLY A 349 -24.59 2.33 -26.21
CA GLY A 349 -23.26 1.86 -26.61
C GLY A 349 -22.17 1.89 -25.52
N ILE A 350 -22.50 2.32 -24.30
CA ILE A 350 -21.56 2.29 -23.17
C ILE A 350 -21.30 0.83 -22.77
N THR A 351 -20.03 0.41 -22.84
CA THR A 351 -19.62 -0.87 -22.28
C THR A 351 -19.11 -0.69 -20.87
N SER A 352 -19.59 -1.50 -19.92
CA SER A 352 -19.18 -1.40 -18.52
C SER A 352 -18.76 -2.73 -17.92
N GLY A 353 -17.80 -2.69 -16.98
CA GLY A 353 -17.31 -3.86 -16.29
C GLY A 353 -17.07 -3.62 -14.81
N TYR A 354 -17.22 -4.66 -13.98
CA TYR A 354 -16.87 -4.57 -12.56
C TYR A 354 -15.39 -4.80 -12.31
N TYR A 355 -14.83 -4.04 -11.39
CA TYR A 355 -13.47 -4.23 -10.88
C TYR A 355 -13.50 -4.34 -9.35
N LEU A 356 -13.87 -5.54 -8.85
CA LEU A 356 -14.20 -5.77 -7.45
C LEU A 356 -13.28 -6.82 -6.85
N GLY A 357 -13.02 -6.71 -5.55
CA GLY A 357 -12.25 -7.72 -4.81
C GLY A 357 -12.95 -9.10 -4.84
N GLY A 358 -12.15 -10.14 -5.05
CA GLY A 358 -12.61 -11.53 -5.18
C GLY A 358 -12.99 -11.96 -6.61
N MET A 359 -12.88 -11.08 -7.60
CA MET A 359 -13.05 -11.46 -9.01
C MET A 359 -11.80 -12.17 -9.54
N LYS A 360 -12.00 -13.09 -10.49
CA LYS A 360 -10.89 -13.75 -11.20
C LYS A 360 -10.13 -12.77 -12.08
N GLN A 361 -8.84 -12.98 -12.25
CA GLN A 361 -7.96 -12.09 -13.02
C GLN A 361 -8.43 -11.88 -14.47
N GLU A 362 -8.95 -12.94 -15.11
CA GLU A 362 -9.50 -12.86 -16.47
C GLU A 362 -10.66 -11.85 -16.56
N MET A 363 -11.57 -11.87 -15.59
CA MET A 363 -12.71 -10.95 -15.53
C MET A 363 -12.27 -9.50 -15.24
N LEU A 364 -11.22 -9.31 -14.44
CA LEU A 364 -10.64 -8.00 -14.19
C LEU A 364 -10.02 -7.42 -15.47
N LYS A 365 -9.26 -8.23 -16.22
CA LYS A 365 -8.67 -7.86 -17.52
C LYS A 365 -9.75 -7.55 -18.57
N GLU A 366 -10.82 -8.33 -18.60
CA GLU A 366 -11.95 -8.03 -19.47
C GLU A 366 -12.56 -6.66 -19.12
N SER A 367 -12.75 -6.36 -17.83
CA SER A 367 -13.27 -5.07 -17.40
C SER A 367 -12.36 -3.89 -17.78
N GLU A 368 -11.05 -4.11 -17.85
CA GLU A 368 -10.08 -3.09 -18.29
C GLU A 368 -10.24 -2.72 -19.78
N SER A 369 -10.88 -3.56 -20.61
CA SER A 369 -11.19 -3.24 -22.00
C SER A 369 -12.45 -2.36 -22.17
N LYS A 370 -13.29 -2.23 -21.15
CA LYS A 370 -14.58 -1.51 -21.22
C LYS A 370 -14.37 0.02 -21.12
N ASN A 371 -15.39 0.78 -21.59
CA ASN A 371 -15.38 2.25 -21.49
C ASN A 371 -15.48 2.73 -20.03
N VAL A 372 -16.32 2.05 -19.23
CA VAL A 372 -16.58 2.38 -17.84
C VAL A 372 -16.25 1.20 -16.93
N MET A 373 -15.38 1.44 -15.97
CA MET A 373 -15.07 0.47 -14.92
C MET A 373 -15.71 0.90 -13.60
N LEU A 374 -16.38 -0.03 -12.96
CA LEU A 374 -17.08 0.16 -11.69
C LEU A 374 -16.28 -0.55 -10.58
N ALA A 375 -15.60 0.21 -9.73
CA ALA A 375 -14.68 -0.33 -8.74
C ALA A 375 -14.96 0.17 -7.32
N THR A 376 -14.52 -0.60 -6.33
CA THR A 376 -14.44 -0.09 -4.96
C THR A 376 -13.17 0.73 -4.76
N PHE A 377 -13.21 1.72 -3.83
CA PHE A 377 -12.01 2.51 -3.49
C PHE A 377 -10.84 1.62 -3.05
N ALA A 378 -11.11 0.51 -2.36
CA ALA A 378 -10.08 -0.45 -1.97
C ALA A 378 -9.35 -1.06 -3.17
N MET A 379 -10.08 -1.44 -4.23
CA MET A 379 -9.49 -1.97 -5.46
C MET A 379 -8.73 -0.91 -6.23
N ALA A 380 -9.28 0.30 -6.33
CA ALA A 380 -8.59 1.43 -6.98
C ALA A 380 -7.32 1.83 -6.22
N SER A 381 -7.31 1.76 -4.90
CA SER A 381 -6.15 2.17 -4.11
C SER A 381 -4.94 1.24 -4.28
N GLU A 382 -5.13 -0.06 -4.43
CA GLU A 382 -4.07 -1.02 -4.14
C GLU A 382 -3.59 -1.89 -5.31
N GLY A 383 -4.19 -1.82 -6.50
CA GLY A 383 -3.72 -2.81 -7.48
C GLY A 383 -4.21 -2.68 -8.90
N PHE A 384 -4.81 -1.60 -9.18
CA PHE A 384 -5.36 -1.33 -10.48
C PHE A 384 -4.29 -0.76 -11.43
N ASP A 385 -4.07 -1.35 -12.61
CA ASP A 385 -3.06 -0.91 -13.59
C ASP A 385 -3.62 -0.78 -15.01
N CYS A 386 -4.64 0.05 -15.19
CA CYS A 386 -5.11 0.42 -16.53
C CYS A 386 -4.51 1.79 -16.92
N LYS A 387 -3.60 1.78 -17.88
CA LYS A 387 -2.88 2.98 -18.34
C LYS A 387 -3.76 3.93 -19.14
N GLU A 388 -4.82 3.43 -19.75
CA GLU A 388 -5.73 4.20 -20.61
C GLU A 388 -6.72 5.06 -19.84
N LEU A 389 -6.83 4.86 -18.52
CA LEU A 389 -7.70 5.69 -17.68
C LEU A 389 -7.28 7.15 -17.69
N ASP A 390 -8.24 8.01 -17.98
CA ASP A 390 -8.10 9.45 -17.94
C ASP A 390 -9.14 10.15 -17.03
N THR A 391 -10.20 9.43 -16.63
CA THR A 391 -11.28 10.02 -15.83
C THR A 391 -11.63 9.17 -14.62
N ILE A 392 -11.91 9.83 -13.50
CA ILE A 392 -12.39 9.21 -12.26
C ILE A 392 -13.64 9.93 -11.75
N ILE A 393 -14.66 9.16 -11.37
CA ILE A 393 -15.88 9.68 -10.73
C ILE A 393 -15.94 9.16 -9.30
N LEU A 394 -15.91 10.08 -8.33
CA LEU A 394 -16.04 9.78 -6.92
C LEU A 394 -17.53 9.69 -6.57
N SER A 395 -18.14 8.53 -6.75
CA SER A 395 -19.59 8.35 -6.66
C SER A 395 -20.11 8.10 -5.24
N SER A 396 -19.24 7.86 -4.26
CA SER A 396 -19.60 7.84 -2.83
C SER A 396 -18.61 8.62 -1.97
N PRO A 397 -19.02 9.09 -0.77
CA PRO A 397 -18.17 9.89 0.10
C PRO A 397 -16.88 9.15 0.49
N LYS A 398 -15.74 9.86 0.39
CA LYS A 398 -14.41 9.39 0.78
C LYS A 398 -13.53 10.57 1.15
N SER A 399 -12.70 10.46 2.17
CA SER A 399 -11.79 11.55 2.58
C SER A 399 -10.41 11.45 1.98
N ASN A 400 -9.87 10.25 1.78
CA ASN A 400 -8.54 10.03 1.18
C ASN A 400 -8.70 9.42 -0.20
N ILE A 401 -8.27 10.15 -1.23
CA ILE A 401 -8.40 9.81 -2.65
C ILE A 401 -7.08 9.81 -3.41
N GLU A 402 -5.96 10.12 -2.74
CA GLU A 402 -4.67 10.32 -3.38
C GLU A 402 -4.23 9.14 -4.26
N GLN A 403 -4.39 7.92 -3.74
CA GLN A 403 -4.05 6.71 -4.50
C GLN A 403 -5.00 6.48 -5.67
N ALA A 404 -6.30 6.75 -5.47
CA ALA A 404 -7.30 6.62 -6.53
C ALA A 404 -7.03 7.60 -7.68
N VAL A 405 -6.78 8.87 -7.37
CA VAL A 405 -6.41 9.89 -8.36
C VAL A 405 -5.12 9.49 -9.10
N GLY A 406 -4.18 8.87 -8.41
CA GLY A 406 -2.97 8.36 -9.04
C GLY A 406 -3.19 7.38 -10.19
N ARG A 407 -4.39 6.82 -10.34
CA ARG A 407 -4.71 5.86 -11.42
C ARG A 407 -4.87 6.52 -12.77
N ILE A 408 -5.43 7.73 -12.83
CA ILE A 408 -5.57 8.50 -14.07
C ILE A 408 -4.31 9.27 -14.48
N LEU A 409 -3.26 9.18 -13.67
CA LEU A 409 -1.97 9.86 -13.91
C LEU A 409 -0.84 8.90 -14.32
N ARG A 410 -1.18 7.71 -14.83
CA ARG A 410 -0.19 6.69 -15.18
C ARG A 410 0.46 6.88 -16.53
N LYS A 411 -0.29 7.39 -17.51
CA LYS A 411 0.30 7.86 -18.78
C LYS A 411 1.16 9.09 -18.50
N ARG A 412 2.27 9.19 -19.19
CA ARG A 412 3.09 10.41 -19.20
C ARG A 412 2.26 11.57 -19.74
N GLN A 413 2.54 12.78 -19.32
CA GLN A 413 1.81 13.96 -19.76
C GLN A 413 1.87 14.13 -21.29
N GLU A 414 3.03 13.87 -21.88
CA GLU A 414 3.25 13.89 -23.33
C GLU A 414 2.48 12.81 -24.12
N ASP A 415 2.11 11.71 -23.48
CA ASP A 415 1.41 10.57 -24.10
C ASP A 415 -0.13 10.64 -23.93
N ARG A 416 -0.64 11.69 -23.27
CA ARG A 416 -2.08 11.85 -23.00
C ARG A 416 -2.80 12.51 -24.14
N LEU A 417 -3.90 11.91 -24.57
CA LEU A 417 -4.80 12.50 -25.55
C LEU A 417 -5.78 13.51 -24.93
N LEU A 418 -6.16 13.26 -23.67
CA LEU A 418 -7.09 14.09 -22.90
C LEU A 418 -6.46 14.48 -21.57
N VAL A 419 -6.75 15.67 -21.10
CA VAL A 419 -6.41 16.11 -19.74
C VAL A 419 -7.14 15.24 -18.74
N PRO A 420 -6.47 14.62 -17.75
CA PRO A 420 -7.11 13.84 -16.70
C PRO A 420 -8.20 14.61 -15.99
N LEU A 421 -9.35 13.96 -15.76
CA LEU A 421 -10.54 14.56 -15.17
C LEU A 421 -10.95 13.84 -13.89
N ILE A 422 -11.21 14.62 -12.84
CA ILE A 422 -11.81 14.15 -11.58
C ILE A 422 -13.21 14.75 -11.50
N ILE A 423 -14.24 13.91 -11.44
CA ILE A 423 -15.60 14.33 -11.11
C ILE A 423 -15.84 13.98 -9.65
N ASP A 424 -16.00 15.01 -8.84
CA ASP A 424 -16.13 14.89 -7.38
C ASP A 424 -17.48 15.38 -6.91
N ILE A 425 -18.37 14.47 -6.48
CA ILE A 425 -19.67 14.80 -5.94
C ILE A 425 -19.56 14.90 -4.42
N ILE A 426 -19.66 16.12 -3.91
CA ILE A 426 -19.62 16.42 -2.49
C ILE A 426 -21.05 16.48 -1.97
N ASP A 427 -21.41 15.55 -1.10
CA ASP A 427 -22.68 15.58 -0.38
C ASP A 427 -22.59 16.66 0.72
N ASP A 428 -23.29 17.79 0.51
CA ASP A 428 -23.10 19.00 1.34
C ASP A 428 -24.00 19.00 2.59
N PHE A 429 -23.81 17.96 3.43
CA PHE A 429 -24.43 17.89 4.76
C PHE A 429 -23.57 17.07 5.73
N SER A 430 -23.75 17.33 7.04
CA SER A 430 -23.14 16.58 8.12
C SER A 430 -21.60 16.44 8.00
N ILE A 431 -21.08 15.24 8.22
CA ILE A 431 -19.65 14.93 8.12
C ILE A 431 -19.12 14.90 6.69
N PHE A 432 -20.00 14.79 5.68
CA PHE A 432 -19.62 14.62 4.28
C PHE A 432 -19.11 15.94 3.68
N SER A 433 -19.65 17.10 4.12
CA SER A 433 -19.11 18.42 3.76
C SER A 433 -17.62 18.52 4.14
N ARG A 434 -17.28 18.10 5.38
CA ARG A 434 -15.88 18.08 5.86
C ARG A 434 -14.98 17.13 5.05
N GLN A 435 -15.52 16.00 4.58
CA GLN A 435 -14.78 15.09 3.70
C GLN A 435 -14.51 15.73 2.33
N GLY A 436 -15.50 16.45 1.79
CA GLY A 436 -15.37 17.25 0.58
C GLY A 436 -14.28 18.33 0.72
N ASP A 437 -14.28 19.07 1.83
CA ASP A 437 -13.25 20.09 2.11
C ASP A 437 -11.83 19.50 2.16
N LYS A 438 -11.67 18.29 2.69
CA LYS A 438 -10.36 17.59 2.68
C LYS A 438 -9.92 17.26 1.26
N ARG A 439 -10.85 16.82 0.39
CA ARG A 439 -10.54 16.56 -1.02
C ARG A 439 -10.21 17.84 -1.77
N LYS A 440 -10.98 18.91 -1.54
CA LYS A 440 -10.70 20.24 -2.13
C LYS A 440 -9.31 20.75 -1.75
N LYS A 441 -8.90 20.62 -0.47
CA LYS A 441 -7.54 20.94 -0.03
C LYS A 441 -6.47 20.09 -0.74
N PHE A 442 -6.75 18.83 -1.01
CA PHE A 442 -5.86 17.96 -1.78
C PHE A 442 -5.70 18.47 -3.22
N TYR A 443 -6.78 18.86 -3.90
CA TYR A 443 -6.73 19.42 -5.25
C TYR A 443 -5.94 20.72 -5.30
N GLN A 444 -6.21 21.63 -4.37
CA GLN A 444 -5.49 22.91 -4.25
C GLN A 444 -3.99 22.71 -3.98
N LYS A 445 -3.64 21.76 -3.11
CA LYS A 445 -2.24 21.44 -2.80
C LYS A 445 -1.46 20.94 -4.02
N ASN A 446 -2.14 20.30 -4.96
CA ASN A 446 -1.56 19.76 -6.19
C ASN A 446 -1.71 20.71 -7.39
N ASP A 447 -2.19 21.93 -7.19
CA ASP A 447 -2.42 22.96 -8.24
C ASP A 447 -3.31 22.45 -9.37
N TYR A 448 -4.36 21.64 -9.05
CA TYR A 448 -5.33 21.17 -10.02
C TYR A 448 -6.31 22.28 -10.40
N ASP A 449 -6.77 22.30 -11.65
CA ASP A 449 -7.76 23.23 -12.14
C ASP A 449 -9.16 22.82 -11.66
N ILE A 450 -9.77 23.63 -10.77
CA ILE A 450 -11.01 23.29 -10.08
C ILE A 450 -12.17 24.15 -10.61
N GLU A 451 -13.08 23.51 -11.30
CA GLU A 451 -14.39 24.07 -11.64
C GLU A 451 -15.41 23.69 -10.56
N ASN A 452 -16.10 24.69 -10.00
CA ASN A 452 -17.06 24.46 -8.92
C ASN A 452 -18.46 24.64 -9.45
N SER A 453 -19.36 23.71 -9.17
CA SER A 453 -20.80 23.81 -9.45
C SER A 453 -21.61 23.39 -8.21
N VAL A 454 -22.85 23.84 -8.18
CA VAL A 454 -23.80 23.50 -7.11
C VAL A 454 -25.06 22.95 -7.76
N ILE A 455 -25.47 21.77 -7.34
CA ILE A 455 -26.70 21.12 -7.81
C ILE A 455 -27.53 20.74 -6.57
N GLY A 456 -28.79 21.13 -6.55
CA GLY A 456 -29.69 20.79 -5.45
C GLY A 456 -31.11 21.22 -5.70
N ASN A 457 -32.04 20.61 -4.99
CA ASN A 457 -33.44 20.94 -4.85
C ASN A 457 -33.81 21.08 -3.39
#